data_d50f7b0fecce66e756bcafd4cb6d0027
#
_entry.id   d50f7b0fecce66e756bcafd4cb6d0027
#
_cell.length_a   1.000
_cell.length_b   1.000
_cell.length_c   1.000
_cell.angle_alpha   90.00
_cell.angle_beta   90.00
_cell.angle_gamma   90.00
#
_symmetry.space_group_name_H-M   'P 1'
#
loop_
_entity.id
_entity.type
_entity.pdbx_description
1 polymer ?
#
loop_
_entity_poly.entity_id
_entity_poly.type
_entity_poly.pdbx_seq_one_letter_code
_entity_poly.pdbx_strand_id
1 'polypeptide(L)'
;SRDYEAIINQIYPQTESVSVVGGEELDPPQFGKVQISIKPKNGTFISDFDKSQIKSKLKSYAIAGINAEIIDLKILYVEIDTNVYYDPLKVASSNNLRTDIMAGLRNYADNVEMNKFGGRFKYSKVNQLIDRISDGITSNITKVIIRRDLNALLNQFAQYELCFGNKFHINPSGFNIKSSGFTISGSSSIAYLTDTPNKDISGNPDGSMMGTISVVTKDQKGNITVLLKEAGSVDYKKGEILLNTINFTSTVAENNLIEIQAFPESNDIVGLKDLYISLDISNSNINMVKDVIASGEDVSG
;
A
#
# COMPACT_ATOMS: atom_id res chain seq x y z
N SER A 1 -12.53 18.46 -14.12
CA SER A 1 -11.34 17.60 -13.98
C SER A 1 -10.90 16.99 -15.31
N ARG A 2 -11.82 16.41 -16.11
CA ARG A 2 -11.49 15.74 -17.40
C ARG A 2 -10.70 16.59 -18.39
N ASP A 3 -10.95 17.89 -18.46
CA ASP A 3 -10.23 18.80 -19.37
C ASP A 3 -8.75 18.92 -18.96
N TYR A 4 -8.46 18.98 -17.64
CA TYR A 4 -7.08 18.99 -17.15
C TYR A 4 -6.36 17.66 -17.44
N GLU A 5 -7.03 16.53 -17.32
CA GLU A 5 -6.45 15.21 -17.66
C GLU A 5 -6.05 15.15 -19.14
N ALA A 6 -6.93 15.62 -20.04
CA ALA A 6 -6.64 15.67 -21.48
C ALA A 6 -5.46 16.59 -21.80
N ILE A 7 -5.42 17.78 -21.20
CA ILE A 7 -4.36 18.76 -21.38
C ILE A 7 -3.02 18.20 -20.86
N ILE A 8 -3.00 17.55 -19.70
CA ILE A 8 -1.78 16.98 -19.12
C ILE A 8 -1.21 15.89 -20.02
N ASN A 9 -2.04 14.99 -20.53
CA ASN A 9 -1.61 13.95 -21.48
C ASN A 9 -1.00 14.54 -22.76
N GLN A 10 -1.48 15.70 -23.21
CA GLN A 10 -0.93 16.41 -24.35
C GLN A 10 0.41 17.11 -24.00
N ILE A 11 0.50 17.73 -22.82
CA ILE A 11 1.69 18.48 -22.36
C ILE A 11 2.84 17.53 -22.02
N TYR A 12 2.51 16.39 -21.39
CA TYR A 12 3.46 15.40 -20.89
C TYR A 12 3.07 13.98 -21.36
N PRO A 13 3.48 13.58 -22.59
CA PRO A 13 3.09 12.28 -23.19
C PRO A 13 3.63 11.05 -22.44
N GLN A 14 4.59 11.24 -21.52
CA GLN A 14 5.11 10.18 -20.65
C GLN A 14 4.17 9.85 -19.49
N THR A 15 2.96 10.37 -19.48
CA THR A 15 1.93 10.10 -18.50
C THR A 15 1.31 8.72 -18.76
N GLU A 16 1.22 7.89 -17.70
CA GLU A 16 0.46 6.64 -17.67
C GLU A 16 -0.97 6.91 -17.18
N SER A 17 -1.07 7.62 -16.07
CA SER A 17 -2.35 7.95 -15.42
C SER A 17 -2.27 9.31 -14.72
N VAL A 18 -3.39 10.02 -14.68
CA VAL A 18 -3.52 11.33 -14.03
C VAL A 18 -4.72 11.31 -13.10
N SER A 19 -4.55 11.91 -11.95
CA SER A 19 -5.66 12.30 -11.07
C SER A 19 -5.73 13.80 -10.94
N VAL A 20 -6.94 14.32 -11.05
CA VAL A 20 -7.23 15.74 -10.88
C VAL A 20 -8.34 15.90 -9.86
N VAL A 21 -8.01 16.48 -8.71
CA VAL A 21 -8.91 16.70 -7.58
C VAL A 21 -9.14 18.20 -7.40
N GLY A 22 -10.40 18.63 -7.43
CA GLY A 22 -10.77 20.01 -7.13
C GLY A 22 -10.52 20.36 -5.65
N GLY A 23 -10.15 21.60 -5.39
CA GLY A 23 -9.88 22.03 -4.02
C GLY A 23 -11.07 21.93 -3.08
N GLU A 24 -12.28 21.93 -3.61
CA GLU A 24 -13.52 21.69 -2.86
C GLU A 24 -13.67 20.25 -2.36
N GLU A 25 -12.99 19.29 -3.01
CA GLU A 25 -13.00 17.89 -2.64
C GLU A 25 -11.91 17.54 -1.59
N LEU A 26 -11.04 18.49 -1.24
CA LEU A 26 -9.97 18.30 -0.26
C LEU A 26 -10.50 18.45 1.18
N ASP A 27 -9.83 17.80 2.12
CA ASP A 27 -10.06 17.96 3.54
C ASP A 27 -8.81 18.57 4.23
N PRO A 28 -8.81 19.81 4.73
CA PRO A 28 -9.88 20.80 4.61
C PRO A 28 -10.01 21.35 3.17
N PRO A 29 -11.23 21.83 2.76
CA PRO A 29 -11.44 22.38 1.43
C PRO A 29 -10.56 23.59 1.12
N GLN A 30 -9.97 23.62 -0.09
CA GLN A 30 -9.07 24.69 -0.57
C GLN A 30 -9.61 25.28 -1.89
N PHE A 31 -10.55 26.21 -1.79
CA PHE A 31 -11.16 26.83 -2.97
C PHE A 31 -10.14 27.55 -3.87
N GLY A 32 -10.37 27.49 -5.18
CA GLY A 32 -9.47 28.10 -6.17
C GLY A 32 -8.19 27.29 -6.44
N LYS A 33 -8.07 26.10 -5.88
CA LYS A 33 -6.97 25.17 -6.16
C LYS A 33 -7.44 23.92 -6.90
N VAL A 34 -6.54 23.32 -7.67
CA VAL A 34 -6.69 21.99 -8.25
C VAL A 34 -5.42 21.23 -7.98
N GLN A 35 -5.53 20.08 -7.33
CA GLN A 35 -4.40 19.18 -7.11
C GLN A 35 -4.32 18.16 -8.25
N ILE A 36 -3.12 17.98 -8.76
CA ILE A 36 -2.82 17.10 -9.89
C ILE A 36 -1.75 16.12 -9.44
N SER A 37 -2.08 14.83 -9.50
CA SER A 37 -1.13 13.74 -9.32
C SER A 37 -0.93 13.03 -10.65
N ILE A 38 0.32 12.79 -11.03
CA ILE A 38 0.66 12.17 -12.31
C ILE A 38 1.49 10.92 -12.04
N LYS A 39 1.06 9.77 -12.58
CA LYS A 39 1.86 8.55 -12.66
C LYS A 39 2.57 8.55 -14.00
N PRO A 40 3.92 8.64 -14.05
CA PRO A 40 4.66 8.50 -15.28
C PRO A 40 4.71 7.05 -15.76
N LYS A 41 4.85 6.82 -17.06
CA LYS A 41 5.02 5.48 -17.66
C LYS A 41 6.22 4.74 -17.10
N ASN A 42 7.29 5.48 -16.81
CA ASN A 42 8.52 4.94 -16.23
C ASN A 42 8.76 5.57 -14.85
N GLY A 43 8.97 4.72 -13.84
CA GLY A 43 9.23 5.18 -12.47
C GLY A 43 7.98 5.58 -11.68
N THR A 44 8.21 6.14 -10.52
CA THR A 44 7.17 6.47 -9.52
C THR A 44 7.12 7.95 -9.17
N PHE A 45 8.00 8.76 -9.72
CA PHE A 45 8.04 10.20 -9.44
C PHE A 45 8.32 11.02 -10.72
N ILE A 46 7.95 12.28 -10.67
CA ILE A 46 8.25 13.27 -11.70
C ILE A 46 9.28 14.24 -11.12
N SER A 47 10.31 14.55 -11.87
CA SER A 47 11.35 15.51 -11.44
C SER A 47 10.76 16.90 -11.21
N ASP A 48 11.36 17.68 -10.31
CA ASP A 48 10.93 19.05 -10.06
C ASP A 48 11.05 19.94 -11.32
N PHE A 49 12.00 19.61 -12.20
CA PHE A 49 12.12 20.24 -13.50
C PHE A 49 10.89 19.97 -14.37
N ASP A 50 10.48 18.70 -14.50
CA ASP A 50 9.29 18.33 -15.30
C ASP A 50 8.03 18.91 -14.67
N LYS A 51 7.87 18.88 -13.35
CA LYS A 51 6.75 19.53 -12.64
C LYS A 51 6.68 21.03 -12.99
N SER A 52 7.82 21.72 -12.99
CA SER A 52 7.90 23.14 -13.35
C SER A 52 7.52 23.39 -14.80
N GLN A 53 7.97 22.56 -15.72
CA GLN A 53 7.62 22.61 -17.14
C GLN A 53 6.12 22.39 -17.37
N ILE A 54 5.55 21.35 -16.75
CA ILE A 54 4.12 21.07 -16.84
C ILE A 54 3.32 22.23 -16.27
N LYS A 55 3.69 22.75 -15.10
CA LYS A 55 3.03 23.90 -14.46
C LYS A 55 3.08 25.15 -15.34
N SER A 56 4.22 25.43 -15.98
CA SER A 56 4.38 26.56 -16.90
C SER A 56 3.46 26.44 -18.11
N LYS A 57 3.38 25.25 -18.72
CA LYS A 57 2.50 25.00 -19.87
C LYS A 57 1.02 25.03 -19.47
N LEU A 58 0.66 24.50 -18.28
CA LEU A 58 -0.70 24.56 -17.77
C LEU A 58 -1.22 25.99 -17.58
N LYS A 59 -0.35 26.94 -17.26
CA LYS A 59 -0.75 28.36 -17.14
C LYS A 59 -1.38 28.94 -18.40
N SER A 60 -1.00 28.46 -19.58
CA SER A 60 -1.58 28.91 -20.86
C SER A 60 -3.00 28.39 -21.11
N TYR A 61 -3.40 27.35 -20.38
CA TYR A 61 -4.74 26.75 -20.43
C TYR A 61 -5.59 27.07 -19.18
N ALA A 62 -4.99 27.74 -18.19
CA ALA A 62 -5.66 27.97 -16.91
C ALA A 62 -6.80 28.95 -17.03
N ILE A 63 -7.94 28.61 -16.42
CA ILE A 63 -9.03 29.52 -16.19
C ILE A 63 -8.58 30.52 -15.10
N ALA A 64 -8.85 31.82 -15.33
CA ALA A 64 -8.47 32.85 -14.37
C ALA A 64 -9.04 32.55 -12.95
N GLY A 65 -8.15 32.55 -11.95
CA GLY A 65 -8.50 32.29 -10.57
C GLY A 65 -8.33 30.85 -10.08
N ILE A 66 -7.90 29.90 -10.96
CA ILE A 66 -7.60 28.52 -10.56
C ILE A 66 -6.09 28.30 -10.54
N ASN A 67 -5.56 27.89 -9.39
CA ASN A 67 -4.15 27.51 -9.21
C ASN A 67 -3.98 25.99 -9.28
N ALA A 68 -3.29 25.50 -10.30
CA ALA A 68 -2.94 24.09 -10.43
C ALA A 68 -1.65 23.80 -9.65
N GLU A 69 -1.73 22.83 -8.74
CA GLU A 69 -0.64 22.33 -7.92
C GLU A 69 -0.35 20.87 -8.29
N ILE A 70 0.91 20.58 -8.66
CA ILE A 70 1.34 19.21 -8.94
C ILE A 70 1.89 18.65 -7.64
N ILE A 71 1.20 17.65 -7.12
CA ILE A 71 1.58 16.96 -5.88
C ILE A 71 2.28 15.62 -6.20
N ASP A 72 3.06 15.14 -5.23
CA ASP A 72 3.71 13.85 -5.34
C ASP A 72 2.71 12.70 -5.43
N LEU A 73 3.09 11.69 -6.20
CA LEU A 73 2.28 10.50 -6.39
C LEU A 73 2.15 9.73 -5.07
N LYS A 74 0.91 9.49 -4.67
CA LYS A 74 0.58 8.62 -3.55
C LYS A 74 0.22 7.24 -4.09
N ILE A 75 0.95 6.21 -3.71
CA ILE A 75 0.71 4.83 -4.16
C ILE A 75 0.21 3.99 -2.98
N LEU A 76 -0.88 3.26 -3.21
CA LEU A 76 -1.32 2.16 -2.36
C LEU A 76 -0.87 0.86 -3.04
N TYR A 77 0.11 0.21 -2.46
CA TYR A 77 0.54 -1.11 -2.91
C TYR A 77 -0.39 -2.16 -2.33
N VAL A 78 -0.78 -3.10 -3.17
CA VAL A 78 -1.47 -4.33 -2.78
C VAL A 78 -0.48 -5.46 -2.93
N GLU A 79 -0.26 -6.19 -1.87
CA GLU A 79 0.59 -7.38 -1.83
C GLU A 79 -0.27 -8.59 -1.51
N ILE A 80 0.09 -9.74 -2.02
CA ILE A 80 -0.58 -11.00 -1.70
C ILE A 80 0.42 -11.97 -1.06
N ASP A 81 -0.06 -12.68 -0.04
CA ASP A 81 0.62 -13.83 0.55
C ASP A 81 -0.27 -15.05 0.31
N THR A 82 0.15 -15.91 -0.62
CA THR A 82 -0.66 -17.03 -1.09
C THR A 82 0.06 -18.36 -0.98
N ASN A 83 -0.62 -19.37 -0.44
CA ASN A 83 -0.26 -20.77 -0.53
C ASN A 83 -1.04 -21.38 -1.69
N VAL A 84 -0.36 -21.81 -2.73
CA VAL A 84 -0.94 -22.47 -3.90
C VAL A 84 -0.69 -23.97 -3.80
N TYR A 85 -1.76 -24.74 -3.63
CA TYR A 85 -1.72 -26.18 -3.55
C TYR A 85 -1.79 -26.79 -4.96
N TYR A 86 -0.91 -27.76 -5.24
CA TYR A 86 -0.85 -28.36 -6.56
C TYR A 86 -0.65 -29.88 -6.50
N ASP A 87 -1.23 -30.58 -7.48
CA ASP A 87 -1.04 -32.02 -7.69
C ASP A 87 0.32 -32.29 -8.33
N PRO A 88 1.26 -32.96 -7.60
CA PRO A 88 2.60 -33.22 -8.11
C PRO A 88 2.64 -34.19 -9.31
N LEU A 89 1.55 -34.92 -9.58
CA LEU A 89 1.46 -35.80 -10.76
C LEU A 89 1.13 -35.01 -12.04
N LYS A 90 0.50 -33.84 -11.91
CA LYS A 90 0.14 -32.97 -13.03
C LYS A 90 1.13 -31.85 -13.26
N VAL A 91 1.88 -31.45 -12.25
CA VAL A 91 2.82 -30.33 -12.29
C VAL A 91 4.25 -30.84 -12.26
N ALA A 92 4.92 -30.77 -13.40
CA ALA A 92 6.31 -31.23 -13.52
C ALA A 92 7.32 -30.32 -12.79
N SER A 93 7.03 -29.01 -12.68
CA SER A 93 7.90 -28.02 -12.02
C SER A 93 7.08 -26.97 -11.31
N SER A 94 7.16 -26.94 -9.97
CA SER A 94 6.53 -25.92 -9.15
C SER A 94 7.10 -24.51 -9.39
N ASN A 95 8.39 -24.41 -9.75
CA ASN A 95 9.02 -23.12 -10.07
C ASN A 95 8.46 -22.51 -11.37
N ASN A 96 8.23 -23.35 -12.40
CA ASN A 96 7.61 -22.88 -13.64
C ASN A 96 6.18 -22.43 -13.37
N LEU A 97 5.41 -23.23 -12.64
CA LEU A 97 4.04 -22.88 -12.26
C LEU A 97 3.99 -21.57 -11.46
N ARG A 98 4.91 -21.36 -10.51
CA ARG A 98 5.04 -20.07 -9.79
C ARG A 98 5.32 -18.92 -10.76
N THR A 99 6.20 -19.11 -11.74
CA THR A 99 6.52 -18.07 -12.73
C THR A 99 5.29 -17.74 -13.59
N ASP A 100 4.52 -18.74 -13.99
CA ASP A 100 3.29 -18.55 -14.76
C ASP A 100 2.23 -17.80 -13.95
N ILE A 101 2.09 -18.09 -12.65
CA ILE A 101 1.21 -17.36 -11.74
C ILE A 101 1.65 -15.90 -11.65
N MET A 102 2.94 -15.64 -11.46
CA MET A 102 3.47 -14.27 -11.41
C MET A 102 3.23 -13.50 -12.71
N ALA A 103 3.37 -14.16 -13.86
CA ALA A 103 3.08 -13.58 -15.17
C ALA A 103 1.57 -13.26 -15.33
N GLY A 104 0.70 -14.18 -14.92
CA GLY A 104 -0.74 -13.98 -14.92
C GLY A 104 -1.17 -12.82 -14.03
N LEU A 105 -0.58 -12.69 -12.85
CA LEU A 105 -0.84 -11.58 -11.93
C LEU A 105 -0.36 -10.24 -12.51
N ARG A 106 0.80 -10.19 -13.19
CA ARG A 106 1.26 -8.98 -13.89
C ARG A 106 0.28 -8.57 -14.98
N ASN A 107 -0.15 -9.51 -15.81
CA ASN A 107 -1.14 -9.23 -16.85
C ASN A 107 -2.47 -8.72 -16.27
N TYR A 108 -2.89 -9.23 -15.11
CA TYR A 108 -4.06 -8.74 -14.40
C TYR A 108 -3.85 -7.30 -13.88
N ALA A 109 -2.69 -7.03 -13.30
CA ALA A 109 -2.35 -5.72 -12.75
C ALA A 109 -2.27 -4.62 -13.84
N ASP A 110 -1.76 -4.97 -15.02
CA ASP A 110 -1.64 -4.06 -16.16
C ASP A 110 -2.97 -3.81 -16.88
N ASN A 111 -4.02 -4.54 -16.53
CA ASN A 111 -5.36 -4.26 -17.02
C ASN A 111 -5.92 -2.94 -16.49
N VAL A 112 -6.83 -2.34 -17.27
CA VAL A 112 -7.42 -1.01 -17.04
C VAL A 112 -8.13 -0.84 -15.69
N GLU A 113 -8.44 -1.93 -14.98
CA GLU A 113 -9.19 -1.88 -13.72
C GLU A 113 -8.31 -1.67 -12.48
N MET A 114 -7.02 -2.03 -12.49
CA MET A 114 -6.20 -2.03 -11.28
C MET A 114 -5.12 -0.94 -11.25
N ASN A 115 -4.08 -1.03 -12.03
CA ASN A 115 -2.96 -0.09 -11.95
C ASN A 115 -3.35 1.32 -12.45
N LYS A 116 -4.11 2.06 -11.64
CA LYS A 116 -4.58 3.42 -11.93
C LYS A 116 -5.05 4.13 -10.66
N PHE A 117 -5.28 5.44 -10.77
CA PHE A 117 -6.01 6.19 -9.75
C PHE A 117 -7.46 5.69 -9.65
N GLY A 118 -7.95 5.49 -8.43
CA GLY A 118 -9.29 4.94 -8.21
C GLY A 118 -9.46 3.50 -8.71
N GLY A 119 -8.36 2.77 -8.92
CA GLY A 119 -8.39 1.37 -9.32
C GLY A 119 -8.99 0.45 -8.28
N ARG A 120 -9.26 -0.79 -8.66
CA ARG A 120 -9.87 -1.78 -7.76
C ARG A 120 -9.17 -3.13 -7.87
N PHE A 121 -8.75 -3.65 -6.73
CA PHE A 121 -8.31 -5.04 -6.58
C PHE A 121 -9.53 -5.89 -6.19
N LYS A 122 -9.86 -6.89 -6.98
CA LYS A 122 -10.97 -7.82 -6.72
C LYS A 122 -10.41 -9.18 -6.33
N TYR A 123 -10.52 -9.53 -5.07
CA TYR A 123 -9.99 -10.75 -4.48
C TYR A 123 -10.45 -12.02 -5.20
N SER A 124 -11.76 -12.14 -5.47
CA SER A 124 -12.30 -13.31 -6.16
C SER A 124 -11.75 -13.51 -7.57
N LYS A 125 -11.47 -12.41 -8.30
CA LYS A 125 -10.87 -12.48 -9.64
C LYS A 125 -9.42 -12.95 -9.58
N VAL A 126 -8.67 -12.52 -8.59
CA VAL A 126 -7.27 -12.93 -8.40
C VAL A 126 -7.20 -14.41 -8.04
N ASN A 127 -8.03 -14.88 -7.11
CA ASN A 127 -8.08 -16.30 -6.76
C ASN A 127 -8.47 -17.15 -7.97
N GLN A 128 -9.52 -16.74 -8.71
CA GLN A 128 -9.94 -17.43 -9.92
C GLN A 128 -8.85 -17.45 -11.01
N LEU A 129 -8.07 -16.38 -11.12
CA LEU A 129 -6.95 -16.33 -12.04
C LEU A 129 -5.88 -17.35 -11.63
N ILE A 130 -5.48 -17.38 -10.36
CA ILE A 130 -4.50 -18.34 -9.83
C ILE A 130 -4.97 -19.78 -10.13
N ASP A 131 -6.22 -20.11 -9.78
CA ASP A 131 -6.78 -21.46 -9.97
C ASP A 131 -6.81 -21.91 -11.45
N ARG A 132 -6.94 -20.95 -12.38
CA ARG A 132 -7.05 -21.22 -13.82
C ARG A 132 -5.71 -21.27 -14.57
N ILE A 133 -4.59 -20.92 -13.93
CA ILE A 133 -3.27 -20.95 -14.58
C ILE A 133 -2.91 -22.36 -15.01
N SER A 134 -3.31 -23.37 -14.23
CA SER A 134 -3.02 -24.77 -14.53
C SER A 134 -4.06 -25.70 -13.93
N ASP A 135 -4.46 -26.72 -14.67
CA ASP A 135 -5.35 -27.80 -14.17
C ASP A 135 -4.69 -28.63 -13.04
N GLY A 136 -3.41 -28.43 -12.80
CA GLY A 136 -2.69 -29.04 -11.69
C GLY A 136 -2.82 -28.28 -10.37
N ILE A 137 -3.39 -27.07 -10.35
CA ILE A 137 -3.70 -26.35 -9.12
C ILE A 137 -4.99 -26.91 -8.54
N THR A 138 -4.94 -27.33 -7.28
CA THR A 138 -6.10 -27.90 -6.57
C THR A 138 -6.83 -26.85 -5.73
N SER A 139 -6.10 -25.88 -5.16
CA SER A 139 -6.69 -24.76 -4.41
C SER A 139 -5.64 -23.68 -4.16
N ASN A 140 -6.09 -22.50 -3.69
CA ASN A 140 -5.21 -21.48 -3.13
C ASN A 140 -5.80 -20.87 -1.86
N ILE A 141 -4.92 -20.44 -0.95
CA ILE A 141 -5.28 -19.67 0.25
C ILE A 141 -4.49 -18.37 0.19
N THR A 142 -5.18 -17.29 -0.13
CA THR A 142 -4.57 -15.99 -0.38
C THR A 142 -4.96 -14.99 0.71
N LYS A 143 -3.98 -14.29 1.25
CA LYS A 143 -4.15 -13.13 2.14
C LYS A 143 -3.77 -11.87 1.38
N VAL A 144 -4.48 -10.79 1.66
CA VAL A 144 -4.22 -9.47 1.07
C VAL A 144 -3.57 -8.59 2.12
N ILE A 145 -2.53 -7.89 1.73
CA ILE A 145 -1.81 -6.91 2.54
C ILE A 145 -1.83 -5.60 1.76
N ILE A 146 -2.06 -4.49 2.43
CA ILE A 146 -1.96 -3.16 1.84
C ILE A 146 -0.77 -2.44 2.44
N ARG A 147 0.00 -1.72 1.59
CA ARG A 147 1.21 -1.00 1.98
C ARG A 147 1.20 0.43 1.46
N ARG A 148 1.67 1.33 2.31
CA ARG A 148 2.03 2.71 1.94
C ARG A 148 3.48 2.95 2.33
N ASP A 149 4.19 3.65 1.47
CA ASP A 149 5.56 4.05 1.72
C ASP A 149 5.58 5.50 2.20
N LEU A 150 6.22 5.71 3.35
CA LEU A 150 6.43 7.00 3.96
C LEU A 150 7.83 7.50 3.61
N ASN A 151 7.95 8.67 2.97
CA ASN A 151 9.21 9.37 2.80
C ASN A 151 9.58 10.08 4.11
N ALA A 152 10.54 9.53 4.85
CA ALA A 152 10.98 10.09 6.12
C ALA A 152 11.90 11.30 5.90
N LEU A 153 11.58 12.43 6.53
CA LEU A 153 12.47 13.58 6.65
C LEU A 153 13.49 13.29 7.74
N LEU A 154 14.68 12.82 7.36
CA LEU A 154 15.69 12.41 8.32
C LEU A 154 16.25 13.60 9.10
N ASN A 155 16.50 13.39 10.40
CA ASN A 155 17.06 14.37 11.33
C ASN A 155 16.21 15.65 11.48
N GLN A 156 14.93 15.55 11.24
CA GLN A 156 13.95 16.63 11.39
C GLN A 156 12.72 16.14 12.16
N PHE A 157 12.17 16.99 13.00
CA PHE A 157 10.90 16.74 13.65
C PHE A 157 9.75 17.05 12.67
N ALA A 158 8.97 16.03 12.32
CA ALA A 158 7.86 16.17 11.41
C ALA A 158 6.66 15.32 11.86
N GLN A 159 5.47 15.72 11.44
CA GLN A 159 4.24 14.93 11.52
C GLN A 159 3.97 14.28 10.17
N TYR A 160 3.36 13.09 10.19
CA TYR A 160 3.06 12.37 8.97
C TYR A 160 1.63 11.84 9.01
N GLU A 161 0.98 11.94 7.88
CA GLU A 161 -0.36 11.40 7.65
C GLU A 161 -0.32 10.42 6.48
N LEU A 162 -0.84 9.22 6.71
CA LEU A 162 -0.95 8.18 5.69
C LEU A 162 -2.39 7.71 5.59
N CYS A 163 -3.01 8.00 4.46
CA CYS A 163 -4.34 7.49 4.14
C CYS A 163 -4.23 6.29 3.21
N PHE A 164 -4.76 5.15 3.63
CA PHE A 164 -4.87 3.93 2.81
C PHE A 164 -6.23 3.84 2.12
N GLY A 165 -7.22 4.61 2.59
CA GLY A 165 -8.58 4.66 2.03
C GLY A 165 -9.34 3.33 2.10
N ASN A 166 -8.85 2.37 2.85
CA ASN A 166 -9.45 1.07 3.06
C ASN A 166 -9.45 0.74 4.54
N LYS A 167 -10.59 0.28 5.03
CA LYS A 167 -10.78 -0.07 6.43
C LYS A 167 -9.77 -1.14 6.86
N PHE A 168 -9.12 -0.95 8.00
CA PHE A 168 -8.17 -1.90 8.55
C PHE A 168 -8.89 -2.97 9.39
N HIS A 169 -8.37 -4.19 9.34
CA HIS A 169 -8.75 -5.24 10.28
C HIS A 169 -8.32 -4.83 11.70
N ILE A 170 -9.19 -5.01 12.68
CA ILE A 170 -8.86 -4.79 14.09
C ILE A 170 -8.46 -6.10 14.73
N ASN A 171 -7.18 -6.23 15.05
CA ASN A 171 -6.73 -7.32 15.91
C ASN A 171 -6.87 -6.88 17.37
N PRO A 172 -7.64 -7.58 18.21
CA PRO A 172 -7.80 -7.22 19.63
C PRO A 172 -6.49 -7.13 20.41
N SER A 173 -5.47 -7.88 19.97
CA SER A 173 -4.13 -7.84 20.58
C SER A 173 -3.24 -6.72 20.01
N GLY A 174 -3.71 -5.98 19.00
CA GLY A 174 -2.88 -5.05 18.23
C GLY A 174 -2.01 -5.76 17.19
N PHE A 175 -0.97 -5.09 16.73
CA PHE A 175 0.02 -5.64 15.78
C PHE A 175 -0.52 -5.93 14.37
N ASN A 176 -1.62 -5.30 13.97
CA ASN A 176 -2.06 -5.33 12.59
C ASN A 176 -1.16 -4.47 11.71
N ILE A 177 -0.83 -3.25 12.17
CA ILE A 177 0.04 -2.32 11.46
C ILE A 177 1.49 -2.64 11.80
N LYS A 178 2.32 -2.74 10.77
CA LYS A 178 3.75 -3.04 10.88
C LYS A 178 4.53 -2.15 9.93
N SER A 179 5.76 -1.79 10.31
CA SER A 179 6.63 -1.04 9.42
C SER A 179 7.93 -1.76 9.13
N SER A 180 8.65 -1.34 8.08
CA SER A 180 10.08 -1.60 7.97
C SER A 180 10.84 -0.91 9.10
N GLY A 181 12.09 -1.34 9.32
CA GLY A 181 12.92 -0.82 10.42
C GLY A 181 13.40 0.61 10.18
N PHE A 182 13.52 1.37 11.26
CA PHE A 182 14.09 2.73 11.28
C PHE A 182 14.75 3.00 12.64
N THR A 183 15.44 4.13 12.76
CA THR A 183 15.93 4.65 14.06
C THR A 183 15.31 6.02 14.32
N ILE A 184 15.15 6.36 15.59
CA ILE A 184 14.61 7.65 16.03
C ILE A 184 15.64 8.39 16.90
N SER A 185 15.50 9.70 17.01
CA SER A 185 16.30 10.52 17.91
C SER A 185 16.23 9.98 19.34
N GLY A 186 17.39 9.84 19.98
CA GLY A 186 17.50 9.31 21.33
C GLY A 186 17.63 7.79 21.44
N SER A 187 17.55 7.04 20.32
CA SER A 187 17.76 5.58 20.31
C SER A 187 18.55 5.14 19.09
N SER A 188 19.58 4.30 19.30
CA SER A 188 20.33 3.66 18.22
C SER A 188 19.76 2.30 17.82
N SER A 189 18.74 1.80 18.53
CA SER A 189 18.12 0.52 18.23
C SER A 189 17.20 0.64 17.02
N ILE A 190 17.18 -0.40 16.18
CA ILE A 190 16.19 -0.50 15.11
C ILE A 190 14.81 -0.64 15.74
N ALA A 191 13.91 0.24 15.32
CA ALA A 191 12.56 0.35 15.81
C ALA A 191 11.54 0.12 14.69
N TYR A 192 10.31 -0.14 15.06
CA TYR A 192 9.18 -0.46 14.18
C TYR A 192 7.92 0.24 14.68
N LEU A 193 7.02 0.60 13.78
CA LEU A 193 5.67 1.02 14.14
C LEU A 193 4.78 -0.21 14.38
N THR A 194 3.89 -0.07 15.34
CA THR A 194 2.81 -1.02 15.58
C THR A 194 1.60 -0.33 16.18
N ASP A 195 0.42 -0.95 16.06
CA ASP A 195 -0.83 -0.42 16.57
C ASP A 195 -1.30 -1.18 17.82
N THR A 196 -2.13 -0.50 18.57
CA THR A 196 -2.94 -1.10 19.66
C THR A 196 -4.32 -0.46 19.61
N PRO A 197 -5.42 -1.23 19.42
CA PRO A 197 -6.76 -0.68 19.43
C PRO A 197 -7.14 -0.13 20.81
N ASN A 198 -7.97 0.90 20.83
CA ASN A 198 -8.55 1.40 22.05
C ASN A 198 -9.40 0.29 22.70
N LYS A 199 -9.31 0.17 24.02
CA LYS A 199 -9.93 -0.93 24.77
C LYS A 199 -10.90 -0.41 25.81
N ASP A 200 -11.97 -1.17 26.02
CA ASP A 200 -12.89 -1.00 27.14
C ASP A 200 -12.28 -1.49 28.47
N ILE A 201 -13.02 -1.35 29.54
CA ILE A 201 -12.62 -1.80 30.88
C ILE A 201 -12.40 -3.32 30.98
N SER A 202 -12.93 -4.10 30.05
CA SER A 202 -12.76 -5.56 29.98
C SER A 202 -11.57 -5.97 29.10
N GLY A 203 -10.87 -5.01 28.48
CA GLY A 203 -9.71 -5.25 27.63
C GLY A 203 -10.04 -5.61 26.19
N ASN A 204 -11.30 -5.53 25.76
CA ASN A 204 -11.72 -5.70 24.38
C ASN A 204 -11.69 -4.37 23.63
N PRO A 205 -11.63 -4.37 22.27
CA PRO A 205 -11.81 -3.14 21.50
C PRO A 205 -13.11 -2.43 21.90
N ASP A 206 -13.01 -1.13 22.17
CA ASP A 206 -14.11 -0.31 22.74
C ASP A 206 -15.19 0.08 21.72
N GLY A 207 -15.06 -0.36 20.47
CA GLY A 207 -15.97 -0.04 19.37
C GLY A 207 -15.78 1.34 18.75
N SER A 208 -14.84 2.16 19.24
CA SER A 208 -14.53 3.48 18.65
C SER A 208 -13.92 3.39 17.26
N MET A 209 -13.41 2.22 16.87
CA MET A 209 -12.64 2.02 15.64
C MET A 209 -11.37 2.86 15.59
N MET A 210 -10.84 3.23 16.75
CA MET A 210 -9.63 4.02 16.92
C MET A 210 -8.57 3.23 17.68
N GLY A 211 -7.31 3.62 17.52
CA GLY A 211 -6.20 3.03 18.24
C GLY A 211 -4.99 3.96 18.32
N THR A 212 -3.98 3.49 19.02
CA THR A 212 -2.71 4.19 19.21
C THR A 212 -1.61 3.54 18.40
N ILE A 213 -0.78 4.34 17.74
CA ILE A 213 0.48 3.89 17.12
C ILE A 213 1.60 4.05 18.14
N SER A 214 2.39 2.99 18.31
CA SER A 214 3.56 2.97 19.18
C SER A 214 4.83 2.65 18.38
N VAL A 215 5.97 3.15 18.85
CA VAL A 215 7.30 2.76 18.36
C VAL A 215 7.85 1.70 19.29
N VAL A 216 8.20 0.55 18.74
CA VAL A 216 8.72 -0.60 19.47
C VAL A 216 10.07 -1.04 18.92
N THR A 217 10.89 -1.65 19.75
CA THR A 217 12.08 -2.38 19.33
C THR A 217 11.95 -3.85 19.70
N LYS A 218 12.71 -4.69 18.99
CA LYS A 218 12.70 -6.14 19.18
C LYS A 218 14.11 -6.63 19.46
N ASP A 219 14.28 -7.35 20.55
CA ASP A 219 15.56 -7.97 20.87
C ASP A 219 15.83 -9.22 20.03
N GLN A 220 17.05 -9.79 20.16
CA GLN A 220 17.43 -11.01 19.45
C GLN A 220 16.57 -12.24 19.83
N LYS A 221 15.91 -12.22 20.99
CA LYS A 221 15.01 -13.27 21.45
C LYS A 221 13.56 -13.04 21.00
N GLY A 222 13.28 -11.91 20.36
CA GLY A 222 11.96 -11.55 19.87
C GLY A 222 11.10 -10.81 20.90
N ASN A 223 11.63 -10.44 22.07
CA ASN A 223 10.88 -9.65 23.05
C ASN A 223 10.71 -8.22 22.54
N ILE A 224 9.51 -7.70 22.70
CA ILE A 224 9.14 -6.35 22.27
C ILE A 224 9.26 -5.39 23.43
N THR A 225 9.98 -4.29 23.23
CA THR A 225 10.08 -3.18 24.17
C THR A 225 9.53 -1.91 23.51
N VAL A 226 8.65 -1.21 24.22
CA VAL A 226 8.07 0.06 23.74
C VAL A 226 9.05 1.19 23.98
N LEU A 227 9.48 1.88 22.90
CA LEU A 227 10.32 3.07 22.95
C LEU A 227 9.50 4.35 23.07
N LEU A 228 8.38 4.42 22.34
CA LEU A 228 7.45 5.55 22.36
C LEU A 228 6.01 5.01 22.30
N LYS A 229 5.27 5.21 23.39
CA LYS A 229 3.93 4.61 23.55
C LYS A 229 2.86 5.29 22.70
N GLU A 230 2.94 6.60 22.53
CA GLU A 230 1.95 7.42 21.84
C GLU A 230 2.60 8.17 20.67
N ALA A 231 3.16 7.38 19.73
CA ALA A 231 3.78 7.94 18.54
C ALA A 231 2.76 8.47 17.53
N GLY A 232 1.50 8.11 17.68
CA GLY A 232 0.44 8.54 16.78
C GLY A 232 -0.88 7.85 17.08
N SER A 233 -1.83 8.03 16.17
CA SER A 233 -3.16 7.43 16.22
C SER A 233 -3.47 6.69 14.92
N VAL A 234 -4.41 5.75 14.99
CA VAL A 234 -4.98 5.07 13.83
C VAL A 234 -6.49 5.15 13.87
N ASP A 235 -7.09 5.50 12.74
CA ASP A 235 -8.51 5.34 12.46
C ASP A 235 -8.69 4.09 11.58
N TYR A 236 -9.12 2.99 12.19
CA TYR A 236 -9.31 1.73 11.48
C TYR A 236 -10.44 1.80 10.46
N LYS A 237 -11.48 2.62 10.72
CA LYS A 237 -12.63 2.76 9.83
C LYS A 237 -12.26 3.47 8.54
N LYS A 238 -11.46 4.53 8.62
CA LYS A 238 -10.98 5.26 7.45
C LYS A 238 -9.76 4.63 6.80
N GLY A 239 -8.99 3.83 7.55
CA GLY A 239 -7.69 3.34 7.12
C GLY A 239 -6.66 4.48 7.08
N GLU A 240 -6.59 5.25 8.14
CA GLU A 240 -5.71 6.42 8.28
C GLU A 240 -4.78 6.26 9.48
N ILE A 241 -3.52 6.65 9.29
CA ILE A 241 -2.51 6.70 10.33
C ILE A 241 -2.00 8.13 10.42
N LEU A 242 -2.05 8.72 11.61
CA LEU A 242 -1.46 10.01 11.91
C LEU A 242 -0.31 9.80 12.89
N LEU A 243 0.92 10.10 12.47
CA LEU A 243 2.08 10.12 13.35
C LEU A 243 2.24 11.51 13.95
N ASN A 244 2.42 11.55 15.27
CA ASN A 244 2.79 12.76 15.99
C ASN A 244 4.18 13.23 15.56
N THR A 245 4.61 14.39 16.06
CA THR A 245 5.94 14.91 15.77
C THR A 245 7.02 13.91 16.18
N ILE A 246 7.66 13.31 15.19
CA ILE A 246 8.72 12.31 15.35
C ILE A 246 9.95 12.71 14.54
N ASN A 247 11.15 12.36 15.04
CA ASN A 247 12.40 12.58 14.33
C ASN A 247 13.03 11.23 13.99
N PHE A 248 12.93 10.85 12.72
CA PHE A 248 13.61 9.69 12.17
C PHE A 248 15.08 10.05 11.88
N THR A 249 16.02 9.20 12.29
CA THR A 249 17.45 9.43 12.09
C THR A 249 18.04 8.56 10.98
N SER A 250 17.48 7.37 10.75
CA SER A 250 17.79 6.51 9.59
C SER A 250 16.63 5.57 9.27
N THR A 251 16.66 4.97 8.09
CA THR A 251 15.74 3.90 7.66
C THR A 251 16.53 2.68 7.22
N VAL A 252 15.98 1.49 7.39
CA VAL A 252 16.57 0.23 6.89
C VAL A 252 16.33 0.09 5.39
N ALA A 253 15.16 0.51 4.91
CA ALA A 253 14.89 0.57 3.48
C ALA A 253 15.65 1.71 2.81
N GLU A 254 15.96 1.55 1.53
CA GLU A 254 16.65 2.56 0.73
C GLU A 254 15.79 3.83 0.54
N ASN A 255 16.44 4.92 0.13
CA ASN A 255 15.78 6.19 -0.22
C ASN A 255 14.97 6.84 0.90
N ASN A 256 15.35 6.63 2.16
CA ASN A 256 14.66 7.17 3.34
C ASN A 256 13.19 6.71 3.45
N LEU A 257 12.86 5.56 2.89
CA LEU A 257 11.53 5.00 2.92
C LEU A 257 11.29 4.22 4.22
N ILE A 258 10.08 4.39 4.76
CA ILE A 258 9.52 3.51 5.79
C ILE A 258 8.27 2.88 5.16
N GLU A 259 8.33 1.59 4.89
CA GLU A 259 7.21 0.82 4.37
C GLU A 259 6.26 0.50 5.52
N ILE A 260 4.98 0.83 5.38
CA ILE A 260 3.97 0.60 6.40
C ILE A 260 2.90 -0.30 5.81
N GLN A 261 2.75 -1.49 6.39
CA GLN A 261 1.82 -2.54 5.98
C GLN A 261 0.70 -2.68 6.98
N ALA A 262 -0.49 -3.04 6.48
CA ALA A 262 -1.64 -3.39 7.28
C ALA A 262 -2.48 -4.47 6.59
N PHE A 263 -3.17 -5.33 7.38
CA PHE A 263 -4.22 -6.18 6.84
C PHE A 263 -5.51 -5.35 6.75
N PRO A 264 -6.15 -5.31 5.58
CA PRO A 264 -7.45 -4.69 5.41
C PRO A 264 -8.55 -5.55 6.05
N GLU A 265 -9.70 -4.93 6.36
CA GLU A 265 -10.88 -5.68 6.81
C GLU A 265 -11.50 -6.49 5.66
N SER A 266 -11.55 -5.90 4.47
CA SER A 266 -12.00 -6.56 3.24
C SER A 266 -10.80 -6.96 2.39
N ASN A 267 -10.87 -8.14 1.78
CA ASN A 267 -9.87 -8.54 0.79
C ASN A 267 -10.03 -7.83 -0.57
N ASP A 268 -11.18 -7.18 -0.82
CA ASP A 268 -11.34 -6.27 -1.96
C ASP A 268 -10.82 -4.89 -1.59
N ILE A 269 -9.90 -4.35 -2.41
CA ILE A 269 -9.26 -3.06 -2.17
C ILE A 269 -9.71 -2.05 -3.22
N VAL A 270 -10.04 -0.85 -2.76
CA VAL A 270 -10.47 0.27 -3.59
C VAL A 270 -9.46 1.40 -3.48
N GLY A 271 -8.96 1.88 -4.61
CA GLY A 271 -8.16 3.11 -4.66
C GLY A 271 -9.05 4.34 -4.49
N LEU A 272 -8.56 5.32 -3.75
CA LEU A 272 -9.16 6.66 -3.73
C LEU A 272 -8.85 7.40 -5.04
N LYS A 273 -9.57 8.50 -5.28
CA LYS A 273 -9.44 9.29 -6.50
C LYS A 273 -8.03 9.88 -6.69
N ASP A 274 -7.37 10.23 -5.58
CA ASP A 274 -6.00 10.77 -5.52
C ASP A 274 -4.94 9.71 -5.17
N LEU A 275 -5.34 8.45 -5.02
CA LEU A 275 -4.48 7.35 -4.61
C LEU A 275 -4.35 6.35 -5.76
N TYR A 276 -3.12 6.22 -6.29
CA TYR A 276 -2.82 5.22 -7.32
C TYR A 276 -2.70 3.85 -6.65
N ILE A 277 -3.46 2.88 -7.13
CA ILE A 277 -3.36 1.50 -6.64
C ILE A 277 -2.41 0.70 -7.54
N SER A 278 -1.56 -0.12 -6.96
CA SER A 278 -0.60 -0.95 -7.67
C SER A 278 -0.48 -2.33 -7.03
N LEU A 279 -0.55 -3.40 -7.82
CA LEU A 279 -0.21 -4.75 -7.35
C LEU A 279 1.30 -4.90 -7.32
N ASP A 280 1.86 -5.08 -6.13
CA ASP A 280 3.29 -5.29 -5.94
C ASP A 280 3.61 -6.79 -5.91
N ILE A 281 3.88 -7.35 -7.09
CA ILE A 281 4.21 -8.77 -7.23
C ILE A 281 5.60 -9.06 -6.69
N SER A 282 6.49 -8.07 -6.71
CA SER A 282 7.88 -8.25 -6.25
C SER A 282 7.95 -8.50 -4.74
N ASN A 283 7.09 -7.84 -3.98
CA ASN A 283 6.95 -8.01 -2.53
C ASN A 283 5.84 -8.99 -2.14
N SER A 284 5.14 -9.57 -3.13
CA SER A 284 4.16 -10.63 -2.89
C SER A 284 4.84 -11.98 -2.69
N ASN A 285 4.28 -12.79 -1.79
CA ASN A 285 4.75 -14.14 -1.53
C ASN A 285 3.82 -15.18 -2.18
N ILE A 286 4.38 -16.00 -3.07
CA ILE A 286 3.68 -17.12 -3.70
C ILE A 286 4.39 -18.40 -3.31
N ASN A 287 3.82 -19.11 -2.34
CA ASN A 287 4.36 -20.35 -1.80
C ASN A 287 3.67 -21.55 -2.47
N MET A 288 4.47 -22.43 -3.07
CA MET A 288 3.98 -23.61 -3.75
C MET A 288 3.98 -24.79 -2.78
N VAL A 289 2.80 -25.37 -2.55
CA VAL A 289 2.59 -26.46 -1.59
C VAL A 289 2.09 -27.70 -2.35
N LYS A 290 2.75 -28.85 -2.15
CA LYS A 290 2.26 -30.12 -2.72
C LYS A 290 0.94 -30.52 -2.05
N ASP A 291 -0.06 -30.85 -2.84
CA ASP A 291 -1.31 -31.42 -2.36
C ASP A 291 -1.21 -32.94 -2.39
N VAL A 292 -0.71 -33.53 -1.32
CA VAL A 292 -0.52 -34.98 -1.19
C VAL A 292 -1.82 -35.76 -1.15
N ILE A 293 -2.94 -35.15 -0.75
CA ILE A 293 -4.27 -35.76 -0.75
C ILE A 293 -4.74 -35.97 -2.20
N ALA A 294 -4.53 -34.97 -3.06
CA ALA A 294 -4.88 -35.06 -4.47
C ALA A 294 -4.01 -36.08 -5.23
N SER A 295 -2.75 -36.25 -4.82
CA SER A 295 -1.82 -37.21 -5.43
C SER A 295 -2.03 -38.67 -4.96
N GLY A 296 -2.85 -38.88 -3.91
CA GLY A 296 -3.05 -40.19 -3.32
C GLY A 296 -1.84 -40.71 -2.55
N GLU A 297 -0.85 -39.87 -2.26
CA GLU A 297 0.25 -40.24 -1.35
C GLU A 297 -0.27 -40.34 0.09
N ASP A 298 -0.03 -41.48 0.74
CA ASP A 298 -0.39 -41.66 2.16
C ASP A 298 0.39 -40.69 3.02
N VAL A 299 -0.34 -39.93 3.85
CA VAL A 299 0.24 -39.06 4.89
C VAL A 299 0.61 -39.97 6.09
N SER A 300 1.55 -40.89 5.86
CA SER A 300 2.14 -41.73 6.92
C SER A 300 3.49 -41.15 7.29
N GLY A 301 3.54 -40.37 8.38
CA GLY A 301 4.78 -39.88 8.96
C GLY A 301 4.55 -39.45 10.38
#